data_42462c9dc75f7d47c6c3b6c84b46ca0c
#
_entry.id   42462c9dc75f7d47c6c3b6c84b46ca0c
#
_cell.length_a   1.000
_cell.length_b   1.000
_cell.length_c   1.000
_cell.angle_alpha   90.00
_cell.angle_beta   90.00
_cell.angle_gamma   90.00
#
_symmetry.space_group_name_H-M   'P 1'
#
loop_
_entity.id
_entity.type
_entity.pdbx_description
1 polymer ?
#
loop_
_entity_poly.entity_id
_entity_poly.type
_entity_poly.pdbx_seq_one_letter_code
_entity_poly.pdbx_strand_id
1 'polypeptide(L)'
;VLSGCSLPGLSSSSSDGIAITSMTTTESQIVSHMSRLMIEHYSDGEIEPTMINNLGSSTIQHNALLSGDAQVSGVRYTGTELTGVLDKDPESDPDIALEQTQKAFDEDFDMKFYDSYGFDNTYAFMVTSETAEEYDLETTSDLAAYTDEFAVGVDTSWFNRPGDGYPAFQEAYGFEFDNIRAMQISLVYEALNTGSLDLALGYTTDGRIPAYDLVVLEDDLQFFPPYDASPFATHEIIAEYPEIDDALSRLVGTVSTETMQNLNYRSDEEGIEPALVAEE
;
A
#
# COMPACT_ATOMS: atom_id res chain seq x y z
N VAL A 1 60.23 13.94 -19.96
CA VAL A 1 59.72 13.87 -18.58
C VAL A 1 58.47 14.70 -18.54
N LEU A 2 57.33 14.03 -18.69
CA LEU A 2 55.99 14.62 -18.56
C LEU A 2 55.46 14.18 -17.19
N SER A 3 55.45 15.12 -16.25
CA SER A 3 54.81 14.96 -14.94
C SER A 3 53.29 15.05 -15.15
N GLY A 4 52.59 13.93 -14.95
CA GLY A 4 51.15 13.90 -14.84
C GLY A 4 50.72 14.49 -13.50
N CYS A 5 49.98 15.61 -13.51
CA CYS A 5 49.26 16.11 -12.36
C CYS A 5 48.03 15.23 -12.18
N SER A 6 48.05 14.35 -11.19
CA SER A 6 46.85 13.73 -10.66
C SER A 6 46.05 14.79 -9.89
N LEU A 7 44.88 15.09 -10.33
CA LEU A 7 43.88 15.88 -9.58
C LEU A 7 43.43 15.05 -8.38
N PRO A 8 43.61 15.50 -7.14
CA PRO A 8 42.97 14.90 -5.99
C PRO A 8 41.54 15.45 -5.93
N GLY A 9 40.53 14.59 -6.04
CA GLY A 9 39.15 15.00 -5.77
C GLY A 9 38.06 14.45 -6.65
N LEU A 10 38.30 13.30 -7.32
CA LEU A 10 37.22 12.46 -7.86
C LEU A 10 37.45 11.03 -7.36
N SER A 11 37.54 10.85 -6.05
CA SER A 11 37.01 9.65 -5.45
C SER A 11 35.51 9.78 -5.59
N SER A 12 34.90 8.92 -6.38
CA SER A 12 33.51 8.56 -6.20
C SER A 12 33.37 8.20 -4.71
N SER A 13 32.89 9.14 -3.92
CA SER A 13 32.25 8.77 -2.70
C SER A 13 31.01 8.01 -3.16
N SER A 14 31.10 6.65 -3.23
CA SER A 14 29.99 5.86 -2.81
C SER A 14 29.58 6.48 -1.49
N SER A 15 28.47 7.22 -1.48
CA SER A 15 27.85 7.60 -0.24
C SER A 15 27.51 6.26 0.42
N ASP A 16 28.22 5.90 1.47
CA ASP A 16 27.94 4.76 2.32
C ASP A 16 26.58 4.94 3.03
N GLY A 17 25.62 5.62 2.41
CA GLY A 17 24.32 5.96 2.94
C GLY A 17 23.28 4.95 2.53
N ILE A 18 22.63 4.34 3.50
CA ILE A 18 21.44 3.49 3.29
C ILE A 18 20.29 4.38 2.81
N ALA A 19 19.59 3.94 1.74
CA ALA A 19 18.47 4.65 1.19
C ALA A 19 17.17 3.82 1.30
N ILE A 20 16.09 4.50 1.67
CA ILE A 20 14.73 3.95 1.77
C ILE A 20 13.86 4.55 0.67
N THR A 21 13.18 3.71 -0.10
CA THR A 21 12.26 4.16 -1.14
C THR A 21 10.84 4.33 -0.62
N SER A 22 10.11 5.33 -1.14
CA SER A 22 8.67 5.46 -1.02
C SER A 22 8.02 5.79 -2.37
N MET A 23 6.75 5.42 -2.52
CA MET A 23 5.92 5.85 -3.66
C MET A 23 5.36 7.26 -3.45
N THR A 24 4.53 7.71 -4.40
CA THR A 24 3.90 9.03 -4.37
C THR A 24 2.74 9.15 -3.38
N THR A 25 2.21 8.02 -2.89
CA THR A 25 1.08 8.01 -1.96
C THR A 25 1.52 8.42 -0.57
N THR A 26 0.67 9.13 0.14
CA THR A 26 0.86 9.57 1.52
C THR A 26 1.15 8.38 2.44
N GLU A 27 0.38 7.31 2.33
CA GLU A 27 0.58 6.06 3.06
C GLU A 27 2.01 5.52 2.91
N SER A 28 2.47 5.41 1.66
CA SER A 28 3.83 4.92 1.40
C SER A 28 4.89 5.81 2.02
N GLN A 29 4.69 7.13 2.01
CA GLN A 29 5.63 8.06 2.63
C GLN A 29 5.62 7.94 4.16
N ILE A 30 4.45 7.85 4.79
CA ILE A 30 4.32 7.70 6.25
C ILE A 30 5.06 6.44 6.72
N VAL A 31 4.74 5.26 6.16
CA VAL A 31 5.37 4.01 6.62
C VAL A 31 6.86 3.92 6.25
N SER A 32 7.30 4.61 5.20
CA SER A 32 8.73 4.71 4.88
C SER A 32 9.46 5.60 5.89
N HIS A 33 8.86 6.68 6.37
CA HIS A 33 9.41 7.48 7.46
C HIS A 33 9.39 6.73 8.80
N MET A 34 8.36 5.92 9.08
CA MET A 34 8.35 5.03 10.24
C MET A 34 9.53 4.06 10.20
N SER A 35 9.78 3.43 9.04
CA SER A 35 10.92 2.54 8.85
C SER A 35 12.26 3.26 9.09
N ARG A 36 12.41 4.49 8.59
CA ARG A 36 13.58 5.33 8.82
C ARG A 36 13.79 5.59 10.32
N LEU A 37 12.77 6.05 11.01
CA LEU A 37 12.82 6.36 12.45
C LEU A 37 13.17 5.13 13.28
N MET A 38 12.62 3.98 12.94
CA MET A 38 12.92 2.71 13.62
C MET A 38 14.38 2.30 13.40
N ILE A 39 14.90 2.40 12.19
CA ILE A 39 16.31 2.10 11.89
C ILE A 39 17.24 3.05 12.64
N GLU A 40 16.98 4.35 12.63
CA GLU A 40 17.75 5.35 13.39
C GLU A 40 17.73 5.03 14.90
N HIS A 41 16.55 4.68 15.44
CA HIS A 41 16.41 4.37 16.88
C HIS A 41 17.15 3.09 17.29
N TYR A 42 17.01 2.00 16.53
CA TYR A 42 17.59 0.70 16.90
C TYR A 42 19.07 0.55 16.51
N SER A 43 19.62 1.49 15.75
CA SER A 43 21.05 1.62 15.52
C SER A 43 21.73 2.63 16.46
N ASP A 44 21.03 3.10 17.49
CA ASP A 44 21.52 4.17 18.39
C ASP A 44 21.98 5.44 17.63
N GLY A 45 21.40 5.70 16.44
CA GLY A 45 21.73 6.81 15.55
C GLY A 45 23.02 6.60 14.75
N GLU A 46 23.57 5.39 14.70
CA GLU A 46 24.72 5.08 13.84
C GLU A 46 24.34 4.97 12.36
N ILE A 47 23.07 4.64 12.08
CA ILE A 47 22.52 4.55 10.73
C ILE A 47 21.50 5.67 10.55
N GLU A 48 21.75 6.59 9.63
CA GLU A 48 20.82 7.66 9.23
C GLU A 48 20.39 7.45 7.77
N PRO A 49 19.28 6.70 7.51
CA PRO A 49 18.86 6.43 6.15
C PRO A 49 18.39 7.69 5.43
N THR A 50 18.74 7.80 4.15
CA THR A 50 18.20 8.84 3.26
C THR A 50 16.91 8.37 2.61
N MET A 51 16.03 9.32 2.23
CA MET A 51 14.75 9.01 1.61
C MET A 51 14.80 9.26 0.10
N ILE A 52 14.38 8.26 -0.68
CA ILE A 52 14.12 8.41 -2.13
C ILE A 52 12.60 8.38 -2.30
N ASN A 53 12.00 9.55 -2.22
CA ASN A 53 10.55 9.72 -2.23
C ASN A 53 9.97 9.83 -3.66
N ASN A 54 8.66 9.64 -3.75
CA ASN A 54 7.86 9.91 -4.96
C ASN A 54 8.20 9.01 -6.16
N LEU A 55 8.59 7.78 -5.93
CA LEU A 55 8.72 6.81 -7.01
C LEU A 55 7.34 6.42 -7.56
N GLY A 56 7.23 6.39 -8.89
CA GLY A 56 5.92 6.29 -9.55
C GLY A 56 5.30 4.89 -9.55
N SER A 57 6.04 3.84 -9.18
CA SER A 57 5.54 2.46 -9.15
C SER A 57 6.43 1.52 -8.34
N SER A 58 5.87 0.37 -7.93
CA SER A 58 6.58 -0.77 -7.36
C SER A 58 7.75 -1.24 -8.22
N THR A 59 7.57 -1.31 -9.53
CA THR A 59 8.64 -1.68 -10.46
C THR A 59 9.83 -0.72 -10.41
N ILE A 60 9.56 0.59 -10.28
CA ILE A 60 10.63 1.60 -10.15
C ILE A 60 11.35 1.44 -8.81
N GLN A 61 10.61 1.20 -7.72
CA GLN A 61 11.22 0.89 -6.42
C GLN A 61 12.10 -0.37 -6.51
N HIS A 62 11.59 -1.43 -7.12
CA HIS A 62 12.32 -2.68 -7.30
C HIS A 62 13.63 -2.48 -8.08
N ASN A 63 13.58 -1.72 -9.18
CA ASN A 63 14.78 -1.40 -9.95
C ASN A 63 15.80 -0.58 -9.16
N ALA A 64 15.37 0.31 -8.27
CA ALA A 64 16.28 1.06 -7.39
C ALA A 64 17.02 0.14 -6.41
N LEU A 65 16.36 -0.91 -5.90
CA LEU A 65 17.01 -1.90 -5.05
C LEU A 65 17.96 -2.80 -5.86
N LEU A 66 17.55 -3.26 -7.05
CA LEU A 66 18.39 -4.07 -7.94
C LEU A 66 19.67 -3.33 -8.40
N SER A 67 19.58 -2.02 -8.61
CA SER A 67 20.74 -1.20 -8.99
C SER A 67 21.65 -0.83 -7.82
N GLY A 68 21.21 -1.08 -6.58
CA GLY A 68 21.92 -0.67 -5.37
C GLY A 68 21.74 0.81 -5.01
N ASP A 69 20.87 1.56 -5.72
CA ASP A 69 20.54 2.94 -5.40
C ASP A 69 19.75 3.06 -4.08
N ALA A 70 19.05 1.99 -3.70
CA ALA A 70 18.35 1.84 -2.42
C ALA A 70 18.53 0.44 -1.86
N GLN A 71 18.36 0.26 -0.56
CA GLN A 71 18.51 -1.01 0.16
C GLN A 71 17.24 -1.45 0.86
N VAL A 72 16.33 -0.51 1.12
CA VAL A 72 15.06 -0.72 1.84
C VAL A 72 13.92 -0.07 1.05
N SER A 73 12.76 -0.72 1.02
CA SER A 73 11.48 -0.08 0.70
C SER A 73 10.65 -0.02 1.96
N GLY A 74 10.11 1.16 2.29
CA GLY A 74 9.27 1.30 3.50
C GLY A 74 7.99 0.47 3.39
N VAL A 75 7.40 0.37 2.21
CA VAL A 75 6.23 -0.49 1.98
C VAL A 75 6.22 -1.11 0.58
N ARG A 76 5.83 -2.39 0.55
CA ARG A 76 5.47 -3.15 -0.65
C ARG A 76 4.16 -3.89 -0.37
N TYR A 77 3.35 -4.12 -1.39
CA TYR A 77 2.03 -4.75 -1.26
C TYR A 77 1.99 -6.08 -1.99
N THR A 78 1.53 -7.15 -1.33
CA THR A 78 1.54 -8.52 -1.88
C THR A 78 0.94 -8.62 -3.28
N GLY A 79 -0.29 -8.15 -3.48
CA GLY A 79 -0.96 -8.24 -4.79
C GLY A 79 -0.25 -7.45 -5.89
N THR A 80 0.30 -6.26 -5.56
CA THR A 80 1.07 -5.45 -6.51
C THR A 80 2.36 -6.14 -6.92
N GLU A 81 3.05 -6.77 -5.96
CA GLU A 81 4.31 -7.46 -6.24
C GLU A 81 4.11 -8.74 -7.04
N LEU A 82 3.12 -9.56 -6.67
CA LEU A 82 2.83 -10.79 -7.39
C LEU A 82 2.59 -10.55 -8.88
N THR A 83 1.75 -9.57 -9.22
CA THR A 83 1.34 -9.33 -10.60
C THR A 83 2.27 -8.37 -11.34
N GLY A 84 2.83 -7.36 -10.65
CA GLY A 84 3.58 -6.26 -11.28
C GLY A 84 5.07 -6.47 -11.37
N VAL A 85 5.69 -7.17 -10.42
CA VAL A 85 7.14 -7.40 -10.36
C VAL A 85 7.48 -8.86 -10.62
N LEU A 86 6.73 -9.79 -10.02
CA LEU A 86 7.01 -11.22 -10.11
C LEU A 86 6.36 -11.90 -11.32
N ASP A 87 5.50 -11.20 -12.06
CA ASP A 87 4.78 -11.70 -13.25
C ASP A 87 4.05 -13.04 -12.98
N LYS A 88 3.40 -13.11 -11.80
CA LYS A 88 2.60 -14.24 -11.36
C LYS A 88 1.11 -13.97 -11.51
N ASP A 89 0.31 -15.01 -11.51
CA ASP A 89 -1.14 -14.88 -11.43
C ASP A 89 -1.55 -14.26 -10.08
N PRO A 90 -2.65 -13.48 -10.02
CA PRO A 90 -3.18 -12.97 -8.77
C PRO A 90 -3.63 -14.14 -7.86
N GLU A 91 -3.42 -13.97 -6.56
CA GLU A 91 -3.82 -14.93 -5.52
C GLU A 91 -4.80 -14.22 -4.58
N SER A 92 -5.94 -14.85 -4.29
CA SER A 92 -7.00 -14.26 -3.45
C SER A 92 -6.86 -14.64 -1.97
N ASP A 93 -6.16 -15.72 -1.65
CA ASP A 93 -5.88 -16.10 -0.26
C ASP A 93 -4.67 -15.28 0.25
N PRO A 94 -4.84 -14.44 1.29
CA PRO A 94 -3.78 -13.56 1.76
C PRO A 94 -2.56 -14.30 2.30
N ASP A 95 -2.74 -15.42 2.97
CA ASP A 95 -1.64 -16.21 3.52
C ASP A 95 -0.81 -16.83 2.38
N ILE A 96 -1.49 -17.36 1.35
CA ILE A 96 -0.83 -17.94 0.17
C ILE A 96 -0.14 -16.83 -0.64
N ALA A 97 -0.79 -15.68 -0.83
CA ALA A 97 -0.21 -14.54 -1.53
C ALA A 97 1.08 -14.06 -0.85
N LEU A 98 1.08 -13.94 0.47
CA LEU A 98 2.25 -13.53 1.25
C LEU A 98 3.38 -14.56 1.13
N GLU A 99 3.08 -15.87 1.33
CA GLU A 99 4.08 -16.94 1.21
C GLU A 99 4.72 -16.98 -0.17
N GLN A 100 3.91 -16.86 -1.24
CA GLN A 100 4.42 -16.87 -2.62
C GLN A 100 5.30 -15.65 -2.89
N THR A 101 4.93 -14.48 -2.37
CA THR A 101 5.68 -13.23 -2.53
C THR A 101 7.01 -13.31 -1.80
N GLN A 102 7.02 -13.71 -0.54
CA GLN A 102 8.21 -13.87 0.28
C GLN A 102 9.20 -14.86 -0.36
N LYS A 103 8.72 -16.02 -0.74
CA LYS A 103 9.53 -17.05 -1.37
C LYS A 103 10.16 -16.59 -2.67
N ALA A 104 9.40 -15.92 -3.54
CA ALA A 104 9.92 -15.48 -4.82
C ALA A 104 10.98 -14.37 -4.66
N PHE A 105 10.80 -13.42 -3.75
CA PHE A 105 11.82 -12.40 -3.50
C PHE A 105 13.09 -12.98 -2.86
N ASP A 106 12.95 -13.94 -1.96
CA ASP A 106 14.10 -14.63 -1.34
C ASP A 106 14.90 -15.44 -2.38
N GLU A 107 14.22 -16.28 -3.17
CA GLU A 107 14.87 -17.22 -4.11
C GLU A 107 15.40 -16.53 -5.38
N ASP A 108 14.66 -15.58 -5.94
CA ASP A 108 14.95 -15.01 -7.27
C ASP A 108 15.75 -13.69 -7.21
N PHE A 109 15.66 -12.94 -6.09
CA PHE A 109 16.23 -11.59 -5.99
C PHE A 109 17.15 -11.34 -4.80
N ASP A 110 17.31 -12.32 -3.89
CA ASP A 110 18.10 -12.17 -2.65
C ASP A 110 17.60 -10.99 -1.79
N MET A 111 16.26 -10.92 -1.64
CA MET A 111 15.57 -9.84 -0.92
C MET A 111 14.55 -10.41 0.05
N LYS A 112 14.40 -9.76 1.21
CA LYS A 112 13.43 -10.13 2.25
C LYS A 112 12.16 -9.28 2.14
N PHE A 113 11.05 -9.95 1.86
CA PHE A 113 9.71 -9.42 2.03
C PHE A 113 9.23 -9.83 3.42
N TYR A 114 9.00 -8.88 4.33
CA TYR A 114 8.60 -9.17 5.70
C TYR A 114 7.14 -9.58 5.80
N ASP A 115 6.70 -10.05 6.96
CA ASP A 115 5.28 -10.17 7.27
C ASP A 115 4.63 -8.78 7.30
N SER A 116 3.29 -8.75 7.19
CA SER A 116 2.53 -7.51 7.09
C SER A 116 2.72 -6.61 8.31
N TYR A 117 2.68 -5.30 8.09
CA TYR A 117 2.49 -4.29 9.15
C TYR A 117 1.24 -4.56 10.00
N GLY A 118 0.22 -5.20 9.42
CA GLY A 118 -1.08 -5.50 10.02
C GLY A 118 -2.23 -4.76 9.36
N PHE A 119 -2.01 -4.17 8.19
CA PHE A 119 -3.05 -3.57 7.36
C PHE A 119 -2.98 -4.04 5.91
N ASP A 120 -4.13 -4.00 5.25
CA ASP A 120 -4.34 -4.34 3.85
C ASP A 120 -4.96 -3.14 3.14
N ASN A 121 -4.32 -2.67 2.06
CA ASN A 121 -4.81 -1.55 1.23
C ASN A 121 -5.46 -2.08 -0.05
N THR A 122 -6.58 -2.76 0.09
CA THR A 122 -7.35 -3.30 -1.03
C THR A 122 -8.55 -2.42 -1.39
N TYR A 123 -9.27 -2.79 -2.44
CA TYR A 123 -10.58 -2.23 -2.75
C TYR A 123 -11.64 -2.85 -1.83
N ALA A 124 -12.62 -2.05 -1.46
CA ALA A 124 -13.84 -2.53 -0.81
C ALA A 124 -15.02 -1.64 -1.16
N PHE A 125 -16.21 -2.24 -1.18
CA PHE A 125 -17.46 -1.48 -1.19
C PHE A 125 -17.74 -0.90 0.18
N MET A 126 -18.28 0.32 0.20
CA MET A 126 -18.62 1.03 1.43
C MET A 126 -19.87 1.87 1.27
N VAL A 127 -20.56 2.03 2.38
CA VAL A 127 -21.77 2.83 2.54
C VAL A 127 -21.63 3.76 3.73
N THR A 128 -22.56 4.71 3.93
CA THR A 128 -22.64 5.44 5.21
C THR A 128 -23.17 4.50 6.31
N SER A 129 -22.86 4.79 7.58
CA SER A 129 -23.43 4.06 8.72
C SER A 129 -24.95 4.06 8.72
N GLU A 130 -25.59 5.19 8.32
CA GLU A 130 -27.04 5.28 8.17
C GLU A 130 -27.58 4.30 7.13
N THR A 131 -26.93 4.21 5.96
CA THR A 131 -27.32 3.26 4.90
C THR A 131 -27.10 1.81 5.34
N ALA A 132 -25.98 1.51 6.02
CA ALA A 132 -25.70 0.16 6.52
C ALA A 132 -26.79 -0.31 7.51
N GLU A 133 -27.21 0.56 8.44
CA GLU A 133 -28.27 0.27 9.42
C GLU A 133 -29.65 0.17 8.75
N GLU A 134 -29.99 1.07 7.81
CA GLU A 134 -31.30 1.09 7.15
C GLU A 134 -31.55 -0.16 6.32
N TYR A 135 -30.52 -0.65 5.63
CA TYR A 135 -30.61 -1.76 4.69
C TYR A 135 -30.05 -3.09 5.24
N ASP A 136 -29.58 -3.11 6.50
CA ASP A 136 -28.99 -4.29 7.17
C ASP A 136 -27.83 -4.89 6.35
N LEU A 137 -26.89 -4.01 5.92
CA LEU A 137 -25.75 -4.37 5.07
C LEU A 137 -24.50 -4.68 5.92
N GLU A 138 -23.96 -5.87 5.76
CA GLU A 138 -22.70 -6.31 6.37
C GLU A 138 -21.69 -6.77 5.31
N THR A 139 -22.17 -7.40 4.23
CA THR A 139 -21.31 -8.02 3.21
C THR A 139 -21.58 -7.45 1.82
N THR A 140 -20.63 -7.66 0.91
CA THR A 140 -20.78 -7.29 -0.50
C THR A 140 -21.91 -8.08 -1.17
N SER A 141 -22.16 -9.34 -0.76
CA SER A 141 -23.30 -10.14 -1.25
C SER A 141 -24.67 -9.55 -0.92
N ASP A 142 -24.81 -8.79 0.18
CA ASP A 142 -26.07 -8.15 0.56
C ASP A 142 -26.52 -7.11 -0.47
N LEU A 143 -25.59 -6.54 -1.21
CA LEU A 143 -25.85 -5.55 -2.27
C LEU A 143 -26.70 -6.10 -3.42
N ALA A 144 -26.76 -7.43 -3.59
CA ALA A 144 -27.56 -8.08 -4.64
C ALA A 144 -29.06 -7.73 -4.57
N ALA A 145 -29.55 -7.36 -3.39
CA ALA A 145 -30.96 -6.99 -3.17
C ALA A 145 -31.28 -5.54 -3.62
N TYR A 146 -30.28 -4.69 -3.87
CA TYR A 146 -30.40 -3.24 -4.07
C TYR A 146 -29.77 -2.73 -5.35
N THR A 147 -29.55 -3.60 -6.33
CA THR A 147 -28.82 -3.30 -7.57
C THR A 147 -29.50 -2.28 -8.48
N ASP A 148 -30.82 -2.19 -8.43
CA ASP A 148 -31.66 -1.25 -9.17
C ASP A 148 -31.99 0.04 -8.37
N GLU A 149 -31.69 0.05 -7.08
CA GLU A 149 -32.00 1.17 -6.18
C GLU A 149 -30.81 2.09 -5.96
N PHE A 150 -29.61 1.53 -5.72
CA PHE A 150 -28.43 2.30 -5.34
C PHE A 150 -27.75 3.02 -6.51
N ALA A 151 -27.38 4.28 -6.27
CA ALA A 151 -26.42 5.02 -7.09
C ALA A 151 -25.00 4.65 -6.66
N VAL A 152 -24.24 4.00 -7.55
CA VAL A 152 -22.94 3.42 -7.24
C VAL A 152 -21.82 4.20 -7.90
N GLY A 153 -20.77 4.55 -7.13
CA GLY A 153 -19.55 5.17 -7.62
C GLY A 153 -18.35 4.24 -7.49
N VAL A 154 -17.58 4.07 -8.55
CA VAL A 154 -16.41 3.20 -8.56
C VAL A 154 -15.22 3.88 -9.23
N ASP A 155 -14.01 3.43 -8.89
CA ASP A 155 -12.79 3.93 -9.54
C ASP A 155 -12.78 3.62 -11.04
N THR A 156 -12.40 4.62 -11.84
CA THR A 156 -12.31 4.50 -13.30
C THR A 156 -11.33 3.41 -13.75
N SER A 157 -10.22 3.24 -13.02
CA SER A 157 -9.23 2.22 -13.35
C SER A 157 -9.76 0.82 -13.08
N TRP A 158 -10.46 0.63 -11.96
CA TRP A 158 -11.08 -0.64 -11.62
C TRP A 158 -12.24 -1.00 -12.55
N PHE A 159 -13.08 -0.03 -12.92
CA PHE A 159 -14.29 -0.27 -13.71
C PHE A 159 -14.02 -1.03 -15.04
N ASN A 160 -12.87 -0.76 -15.67
CA ASN A 160 -12.52 -1.38 -16.95
C ASN A 160 -11.39 -2.42 -16.84
N ARG A 161 -10.93 -2.75 -15.63
CA ARG A 161 -9.77 -3.62 -15.45
C ARG A 161 -10.14 -5.06 -15.81
N PRO A 162 -9.31 -5.74 -16.63
CA PRO A 162 -9.49 -7.17 -16.89
C PRO A 162 -9.06 -7.99 -15.68
N GLY A 163 -9.78 -9.05 -15.39
CA GLY A 163 -9.42 -10.07 -14.39
C GLY A 163 -9.97 -9.80 -12.98
N ASP A 164 -9.81 -8.59 -12.45
CA ASP A 164 -10.25 -8.21 -11.09
C ASP A 164 -11.08 -6.90 -11.07
N GLY A 165 -11.54 -6.43 -12.22
CA GLY A 165 -12.42 -5.27 -12.35
C GLY A 165 -13.89 -5.61 -12.36
N TYR A 166 -14.74 -4.61 -12.72
CA TYR A 166 -16.19 -4.75 -12.66
C TYR A 166 -16.75 -5.94 -13.48
N PRO A 167 -16.26 -6.25 -14.70
CA PRO A 167 -16.74 -7.43 -15.41
C PRO A 167 -16.50 -8.75 -14.66
N ALA A 168 -15.35 -8.91 -14.03
CA ALA A 168 -15.04 -10.08 -13.22
C ALA A 168 -15.85 -10.12 -11.90
N PHE A 169 -16.09 -8.93 -11.31
CA PHE A 169 -16.97 -8.79 -10.16
C PHE A 169 -18.38 -9.28 -10.45
N GLN A 170 -18.97 -8.91 -11.60
CA GLN A 170 -20.29 -9.36 -12.02
C GLN A 170 -20.35 -10.89 -12.16
N GLU A 171 -19.28 -11.53 -12.64
CA GLU A 171 -19.20 -12.99 -12.75
C GLU A 171 -19.08 -13.65 -11.37
N ALA A 172 -18.27 -13.08 -10.48
CA ALA A 172 -18.03 -13.63 -9.15
C ALA A 172 -19.24 -13.51 -8.22
N TYR A 173 -19.81 -12.31 -8.14
CA TYR A 173 -20.96 -12.02 -7.27
C TYR A 173 -22.32 -12.33 -7.91
N GLY A 174 -22.39 -12.50 -9.22
CA GLY A 174 -23.59 -12.91 -9.95
C GLY A 174 -24.65 -11.82 -10.10
N PHE A 175 -24.30 -10.56 -9.89
CA PHE A 175 -25.20 -9.41 -10.09
C PHE A 175 -24.48 -8.23 -10.76
N GLU A 176 -25.25 -7.28 -11.26
CA GLU A 176 -24.76 -6.01 -11.83
C GLU A 176 -25.58 -4.84 -11.27
N PHE A 177 -24.96 -3.66 -11.19
CA PHE A 177 -25.62 -2.44 -10.75
C PHE A 177 -26.21 -1.68 -11.94
N ASP A 178 -27.48 -1.30 -11.87
CA ASP A 178 -28.18 -0.55 -12.92
C ASP A 178 -27.69 0.90 -13.05
N ASN A 179 -27.29 1.51 -11.93
CA ASN A 179 -26.85 2.90 -11.87
C ASN A 179 -25.42 3.02 -11.34
N ILE A 180 -24.45 2.53 -12.11
CA ILE A 180 -23.01 2.59 -11.77
C ILE A 180 -22.30 3.69 -12.57
N ARG A 181 -21.40 4.43 -11.91
CA ARG A 181 -20.61 5.53 -12.48
C ARG A 181 -19.14 5.35 -12.16
N ALA A 182 -18.31 5.33 -13.20
CA ALA A 182 -16.87 5.39 -13.05
C ALA A 182 -16.43 6.86 -12.81
N MET A 183 -15.61 7.09 -11.78
CA MET A 183 -15.08 8.40 -11.43
C MET A 183 -13.67 8.28 -10.83
N GLN A 184 -13.02 9.40 -10.59
CA GLN A 184 -11.74 9.40 -9.89
C GLN A 184 -11.94 8.91 -8.45
N ILE A 185 -11.06 8.04 -7.96
CA ILE A 185 -11.14 7.42 -6.64
C ILE A 185 -11.25 8.46 -5.51
N SER A 186 -10.57 9.59 -5.63
CA SER A 186 -10.65 10.67 -4.64
C SER A 186 -12.01 11.32 -4.52
N LEU A 187 -12.90 11.17 -5.50
CA LEU A 187 -14.23 11.78 -5.52
C LEU A 187 -15.33 10.88 -4.99
N VAL A 188 -15.10 9.55 -4.91
CA VAL A 188 -16.15 8.60 -4.49
C VAL A 188 -16.58 8.82 -3.04
N TYR A 189 -15.62 9.13 -2.17
CA TYR A 189 -15.90 9.32 -0.73
C TYR A 189 -16.74 10.57 -0.46
N GLU A 190 -16.40 11.69 -1.08
CA GLU A 190 -17.18 12.94 -0.95
C GLU A 190 -18.58 12.79 -1.55
N ALA A 191 -18.69 12.10 -2.68
CA ALA A 191 -19.99 11.84 -3.31
C ALA A 191 -20.88 10.93 -2.43
N LEU A 192 -20.28 9.97 -1.72
CA LEU A 192 -20.97 9.14 -0.75
C LEU A 192 -21.39 9.96 0.48
N ASN A 193 -20.47 10.73 1.06
CA ASN A 193 -20.72 11.57 2.23
C ASN A 193 -21.82 12.62 1.99
N THR A 194 -21.92 13.16 0.77
CA THR A 194 -22.94 14.17 0.40
C THR A 194 -24.28 13.57 -0.06
N GLY A 195 -24.42 12.24 -0.07
CA GLY A 195 -25.60 11.53 -0.55
C GLY A 195 -25.84 11.62 -2.06
N SER A 196 -24.78 11.93 -2.83
CA SER A 196 -24.83 11.87 -4.29
C SER A 196 -24.63 10.44 -4.82
N LEU A 197 -24.13 9.56 -3.98
CA LEU A 197 -24.03 8.10 -4.12
C LEU A 197 -24.60 7.45 -2.87
N ASP A 198 -25.12 6.24 -3.01
CA ASP A 198 -25.56 5.37 -1.94
C ASP A 198 -24.49 4.33 -1.58
N LEU A 199 -23.64 3.99 -2.56
CA LEU A 199 -22.58 3.00 -2.46
C LEU A 199 -21.33 3.48 -3.21
N ALA A 200 -20.17 3.27 -2.63
CA ALA A 200 -18.88 3.58 -3.26
C ALA A 200 -17.91 2.40 -3.19
N LEU A 201 -17.09 2.23 -4.23
CA LEU A 201 -15.89 1.41 -4.17
C LEU A 201 -14.69 2.31 -3.92
N GLY A 202 -13.97 2.06 -2.83
CA GLY A 202 -12.78 2.82 -2.43
C GLY A 202 -11.68 1.92 -1.87
N TYR A 203 -10.62 2.55 -1.34
CA TYR A 203 -9.52 1.84 -0.67
C TYR A 203 -9.80 1.71 0.82
N THR A 204 -9.49 0.55 1.40
CA THR A 204 -9.73 0.23 2.81
C THR A 204 -8.94 1.08 3.81
N THR A 205 -7.83 1.69 3.39
CA THR A 205 -6.98 2.53 4.26
C THR A 205 -7.23 4.03 4.12
N ASP A 206 -8.25 4.44 3.36
CA ASP A 206 -8.55 5.87 3.18
C ASP A 206 -9.04 6.52 4.47
N GLY A 207 -8.43 7.65 4.83
CA GLY A 207 -8.72 8.38 6.06
C GLY A 207 -10.13 8.99 6.12
N ARG A 208 -10.82 9.13 5.00
CA ARG A 208 -12.21 9.59 4.96
C ARG A 208 -13.21 8.55 5.42
N ILE A 209 -12.82 7.28 5.51
CA ILE A 209 -13.70 6.22 6.04
C ILE A 209 -14.14 6.56 7.46
N PRO A 210 -13.26 6.71 8.45
CA PRO A 210 -13.68 7.14 9.79
C PRO A 210 -14.17 8.59 9.85
N ALA A 211 -13.63 9.49 9.02
CA ALA A 211 -14.02 10.89 9.03
C ALA A 211 -15.47 11.15 8.58
N TYR A 212 -15.98 10.32 7.67
CA TYR A 212 -17.35 10.43 7.12
C TYR A 212 -18.29 9.36 7.67
N ASP A 213 -17.88 8.64 8.72
CA ASP A 213 -18.65 7.57 9.35
C ASP A 213 -19.10 6.52 8.32
N LEU A 214 -18.15 6.06 7.50
CA LEU A 214 -18.40 5.05 6.49
C LEU A 214 -18.19 3.64 7.04
N VAL A 215 -18.99 2.70 6.56
CA VAL A 215 -18.89 1.27 6.85
C VAL A 215 -18.35 0.56 5.61
N VAL A 216 -17.24 -0.14 5.78
CA VAL A 216 -16.67 -1.03 4.77
C VAL A 216 -17.40 -2.36 4.83
N LEU A 217 -17.98 -2.79 3.70
CA LEU A 217 -18.64 -4.09 3.58
C LEU A 217 -17.61 -5.20 3.41
N GLU A 218 -17.83 -6.33 4.08
CA GLU A 218 -16.98 -7.51 3.94
C GLU A 218 -17.03 -8.08 2.52
N ASP A 219 -15.87 -8.37 1.94
CA ASP A 219 -15.74 -9.12 0.68
C ASP A 219 -15.88 -10.62 0.95
N ASP A 220 -17.11 -11.06 1.20
CA ASP A 220 -17.45 -12.42 1.65
C ASP A 220 -17.14 -13.53 0.64
N LEU A 221 -16.90 -13.18 -0.63
CA LEU A 221 -16.45 -14.10 -1.67
C LEU A 221 -14.93 -13.99 -1.95
N GLN A 222 -14.20 -13.15 -1.23
CA GLN A 222 -12.74 -12.92 -1.43
C GLN A 222 -12.39 -12.62 -2.89
N PHE A 223 -13.16 -11.72 -3.50
CA PHE A 223 -12.97 -11.32 -4.90
C PHE A 223 -11.79 -10.37 -5.08
N PHE A 224 -11.63 -9.41 -4.16
CA PHE A 224 -10.54 -8.45 -4.26
C PHE A 224 -9.22 -9.11 -3.83
N PRO A 225 -8.15 -9.00 -4.65
CA PRO A 225 -6.85 -9.52 -4.25
C PRO A 225 -6.35 -8.85 -2.96
N PRO A 226 -5.63 -9.57 -2.10
CA PRO A 226 -5.02 -8.98 -0.91
C PRO A 226 -3.86 -8.07 -1.28
N TYR A 227 -3.79 -6.91 -0.62
CA TYR A 227 -2.72 -5.94 -0.73
C TYR A 227 -2.11 -5.69 0.65
N ASP A 228 -1.74 -6.78 1.35
CA ASP A 228 -1.02 -6.71 2.61
C ASP A 228 0.25 -5.89 2.46
N ALA A 229 0.38 -4.88 3.32
CA ALA A 229 1.49 -3.95 3.31
C ALA A 229 2.62 -4.47 4.18
N SER A 230 3.84 -4.54 3.63
CA SER A 230 5.00 -5.11 4.32
C SER A 230 6.26 -4.26 4.15
N PRO A 231 7.15 -4.23 5.16
CA PRO A 231 8.52 -3.75 4.98
C PRO A 231 9.29 -4.64 3.98
N PHE A 232 10.35 -4.10 3.39
CA PHE A 232 11.14 -4.81 2.40
C PHE A 232 12.60 -4.35 2.41
N ALA A 233 13.56 -5.28 2.35
CA ALA A 233 14.99 -4.97 2.34
C ALA A 233 15.80 -6.00 1.57
N THR A 234 17.00 -5.61 1.09
CA THR A 234 17.95 -6.55 0.49
C THR A 234 18.62 -7.40 1.57
N HIS A 235 18.90 -8.68 1.28
CA HIS A 235 19.64 -9.52 2.23
C HIS A 235 21.07 -9.02 2.47
N GLU A 236 21.68 -8.36 1.48
CA GLU A 236 23.00 -7.73 1.63
C GLU A 236 23.00 -6.71 2.77
N ILE A 237 22.03 -5.79 2.79
CA ILE A 237 21.99 -4.75 3.83
C ILE A 237 21.67 -5.31 5.20
N ILE A 238 20.81 -6.33 5.28
CA ILE A 238 20.49 -7.01 6.54
C ILE A 238 21.69 -7.75 7.11
N ALA A 239 22.52 -8.34 6.24
CA ALA A 239 23.73 -9.04 6.65
C ALA A 239 24.84 -8.08 7.12
N GLU A 240 24.91 -6.88 6.49
CA GLU A 240 25.88 -5.85 6.85
C GLU A 240 25.47 -5.09 8.13
N TYR A 241 24.17 -4.80 8.27
CA TYR A 241 23.58 -4.07 9.39
C TYR A 241 22.37 -4.84 9.99
N PRO A 242 22.60 -5.81 10.89
CA PRO A 242 21.52 -6.60 11.50
C PRO A 242 20.48 -5.77 12.26
N GLU A 243 20.83 -4.54 12.67
CA GLU A 243 19.93 -3.58 13.34
C GLU A 243 18.76 -3.17 12.42
N ILE A 244 18.95 -3.21 11.09
CA ILE A 244 17.90 -2.93 10.11
C ILE A 244 16.86 -4.04 10.16
N ASP A 245 17.29 -5.31 10.20
CA ASP A 245 16.37 -6.44 10.31
C ASP A 245 15.56 -6.41 11.62
N ASP A 246 16.23 -6.09 12.75
CA ASP A 246 15.57 -5.93 14.04
C ASP A 246 14.54 -4.79 14.02
N ALA A 247 14.90 -3.63 13.46
CA ALA A 247 14.02 -2.47 13.34
C ALA A 247 12.78 -2.74 12.49
N LEU A 248 12.96 -3.31 11.30
CA LEU A 248 11.85 -3.61 10.37
C LEU A 248 10.94 -4.73 10.90
N SER A 249 11.52 -5.76 11.53
CA SER A 249 10.75 -6.85 12.13
C SER A 249 9.83 -6.37 13.27
N ARG A 250 10.20 -5.30 13.98
CA ARG A 250 9.38 -4.72 15.06
C ARG A 250 8.16 -3.95 14.55
N LEU A 251 8.14 -3.56 13.29
CA LEU A 251 6.98 -2.93 12.67
C LEU A 251 5.90 -3.92 12.25
N VAL A 252 6.25 -5.20 12.14
CA VAL A 252 5.32 -6.27 11.76
C VAL A 252 4.19 -6.41 12.79
N GLY A 253 2.94 -6.42 12.32
CA GLY A 253 1.74 -6.57 13.13
C GLY A 253 1.41 -5.38 14.05
N THR A 254 2.05 -4.21 13.86
CA THR A 254 1.89 -3.06 14.78
C THR A 254 0.97 -1.96 14.28
N VAL A 255 0.65 -1.95 12.99
CA VAL A 255 -0.19 -0.93 12.36
C VAL A 255 -1.47 -1.57 11.84
N SER A 256 -2.60 -1.36 12.51
CA SER A 256 -3.90 -1.83 12.01
C SER A 256 -4.41 -0.95 10.86
N THR A 257 -5.38 -1.47 10.09
CA THR A 257 -6.08 -0.69 9.05
C THR A 257 -6.68 0.60 9.62
N GLU A 258 -7.31 0.56 10.80
CA GLU A 258 -7.85 1.75 11.47
C GLU A 258 -6.75 2.75 11.85
N THR A 259 -5.61 2.27 12.33
CA THR A 259 -4.46 3.15 12.60
C THR A 259 -3.99 3.81 11.31
N MET A 260 -3.86 3.04 10.23
CA MET A 260 -3.41 3.59 8.94
C MET A 260 -4.41 4.59 8.35
N GLN A 261 -5.71 4.36 8.47
CA GLN A 261 -6.75 5.32 8.10
C GLN A 261 -6.57 6.66 8.84
N ASN A 262 -6.33 6.61 10.15
CA ASN A 262 -6.12 7.82 10.95
C ASN A 262 -4.83 8.57 10.55
N LEU A 263 -3.74 7.85 10.28
CA LEU A 263 -2.48 8.45 9.82
C LEU A 263 -2.64 9.10 8.43
N ASN A 264 -3.31 8.41 7.50
CA ASN A 264 -3.61 8.95 6.17
C ASN A 264 -4.48 10.20 6.26
N TYR A 265 -5.54 10.20 7.10
CA TYR A 265 -6.39 11.36 7.31
C TYR A 265 -5.60 12.60 7.77
N ARG A 266 -4.68 12.42 8.71
CA ARG A 266 -3.86 13.51 9.22
C ARG A 266 -3.00 14.16 8.13
N SER A 267 -2.51 13.37 7.21
CA SER A 267 -1.71 13.92 6.13
C SER A 267 -2.56 14.44 4.97
N ASP A 268 -3.55 13.68 4.52
CA ASP A 268 -4.33 14.01 3.32
C ASP A 268 -5.34 15.14 3.55
N GLU A 269 -6.00 15.15 4.71
CA GLU A 269 -7.08 16.09 5.02
C GLU A 269 -6.64 17.22 5.97
N GLU A 270 -5.80 16.94 6.97
CA GLU A 270 -5.28 17.98 7.88
C GLU A 270 -4.01 18.66 7.34
N GLY A 271 -3.39 18.11 6.28
CA GLY A 271 -2.24 18.69 5.61
C GLY A 271 -0.93 18.60 6.40
N ILE A 272 -0.81 17.61 7.30
CA ILE A 272 0.41 17.39 8.06
C ILE A 272 1.39 16.60 7.19
N GLU A 273 2.65 17.04 7.15
CA GLU A 273 3.68 16.33 6.37
C GLU A 273 3.84 14.88 6.82
N PRO A 274 3.93 13.89 5.90
CA PRO A 274 4.05 12.47 6.23
C PRO A 274 5.15 12.14 7.24
N ALA A 275 6.27 12.85 7.18
CA ALA A 275 7.38 12.67 8.12
C ALA A 275 6.99 13.01 9.56
N LEU A 276 6.16 14.04 9.76
CA LEU A 276 5.68 14.42 11.10
C LEU A 276 4.58 13.48 11.60
N VAL A 277 3.73 12.98 10.70
CA VAL A 277 2.72 11.97 11.06
C VAL A 277 3.39 10.67 11.51
N ALA A 278 4.52 10.29 10.90
CA ALA A 278 5.26 9.10 11.27
C ALA A 278 5.94 9.18 12.66
N GLU A 279 6.14 10.38 13.22
CA GLU A 279 6.75 10.61 14.55
C GLU A 279 5.75 10.39 15.70
N GLU A 280 4.45 10.33 15.43
CA GLU A 280 3.37 10.19 16.43
C GLU A 280 3.12 8.75 16.83
#